data_6a49f275b12a850548a23dccbd6b19f5
#
_entry.id   6a49f275b12a850548a23dccbd6b19f5
#
_cell.length_a   1.000
_cell.length_b   1.000
_cell.length_c   1.000
_cell.angle_alpha   90.00
_cell.angle_beta   90.00
_cell.angle_gamma   90.00
#
_symmetry.space_group_name_H-M   'P 1'
#
loop_
_entity.id
_entity.type
_entity.pdbx_description
1 polymer ?
#
loop_
_entity_poly.entity_id
_entity_poly.type
_entity_poly.pdbx_seq_one_letter_code
_entity_poly.pdbx_strand_id
1 'polypeptide(L)' 'MAKAVPLFSGSKGNSYFLGTATQGVLIDAGRSCKQIENALLTNSIDPRIIGAVFITH' A
#
# COMPACT_ATOMS: atom_id res chain seq x y z
N MET A 1 -5.99 -0.16 15.87
CA MET A 1 -4.71 -0.88 15.94
C MET A 1 -4.03 -0.86 14.59
N ALA A 2 -2.75 -0.56 14.56
CA ALA A 2 -2.01 -0.49 13.29
C ALA A 2 -1.69 -1.89 12.79
N LYS A 3 -1.65 -2.01 11.47
CA LYS A 3 -1.30 -3.27 10.84
C LYS A 3 -0.40 -3.02 9.63
N ALA A 4 0.35 -4.04 9.26
CA ALA A 4 1.18 -4.02 8.08
C ALA A 4 0.64 -5.06 7.10
N VAL A 5 0.35 -4.63 5.88
CA VAL A 5 -0.20 -5.52 4.86
C VAL A 5 0.71 -5.48 3.64
N PRO A 6 1.36 -6.59 3.30
CA PRO A 6 2.13 -6.64 2.06
C PRO A 6 1.17 -6.70 0.87
N LEU A 7 1.31 -5.76 -0.04
CA LEU A 7 0.47 -5.69 -1.23
C LEU A 7 1.11 -6.43 -2.41
N PHE A 8 2.41 -6.22 -2.58
CA PHE A 8 3.19 -6.91 -3.62
C PHE A 8 4.53 -7.29 -3.03
N SER A 9 5.00 -8.47 -3.41
CA SER A 9 6.35 -8.90 -3.06
C SER A 9 6.93 -9.66 -4.23
N GLY A 10 8.20 -9.42 -4.52
CA GLY A 10 8.84 -10.11 -5.63
C GLY A 10 10.00 -9.31 -6.20
N SER A 11 10.60 -9.84 -7.25
CA SER A 11 11.78 -9.26 -7.84
C SER A 11 11.52 -7.94 -8.57
N LYS A 12 10.27 -7.65 -8.90
CA LYS A 12 9.94 -6.44 -9.64
C LYS A 12 9.50 -5.29 -8.75
N GLY A 13 9.55 -5.48 -7.45
CA GLY A 13 9.20 -4.43 -6.53
C GLY A 13 8.30 -4.93 -5.42
N ASN A 14 8.33 -4.20 -4.32
CA ASN A 14 7.52 -4.52 -3.14
C ASN A 14 6.67 -3.32 -2.79
N SER A 15 5.48 -3.57 -2.29
CA SER A 15 4.60 -2.52 -1.81
C SER A 15 3.94 -2.97 -0.52
N TYR A 16 3.88 -2.06 0.44
CA TYR A 16 3.32 -2.36 1.76
C TYR A 16 2.38 -1.26 2.20
N PHE A 17 1.32 -1.66 2.86
CA PHE A 17 0.44 -0.72 3.55
C PHE A 17 0.72 -0.83 5.05
N LEU A 18 0.89 0.32 5.70
CA LEU A 18 1.05 0.40 7.15
C LEU A 18 0.00 1.37 7.69
N GLY A 19 -0.82 0.92 8.61
CA GLY A 19 -1.79 1.86 9.17
C GLY A 19 -2.92 1.21 9.91
N THR A 20 -3.94 2.03 10.14
CA THR A 20 -5.16 1.63 10.84
C THR A 20 -6.33 1.63 9.87
N ALA A 21 -7.54 1.47 10.38
CA ALA A 21 -8.73 1.48 9.54
C ALA A 21 -9.05 2.86 8.95
N THR A 22 -8.53 3.93 9.54
CA THR A 22 -8.85 5.29 9.14
C THR A 22 -7.67 6.09 8.62
N GLN A 23 -6.45 5.61 8.83
CA GLN A 23 -5.24 6.29 8.39
C GLN A 23 -4.22 5.27 7.95
N GLY A 24 -3.46 5.60 6.93
CA GLY A 24 -2.45 4.69 6.46
C GLY A 24 -1.34 5.38 5.70
N VAL A 25 -0.24 4.67 5.56
CA VAL A 25 0.93 5.07 4.80
C VAL A 25 1.23 3.96 3.83
N LEU A 26 1.56 4.34 2.61
CA LEU A 26 1.91 3.39 1.57
C LEU A 26 3.41 3.46 1.31
N ILE A 27 4.05 2.30 1.28
CA ILE A 27 5.45 2.20 0.90
C ILE A 27 5.47 1.42 -0.42
N ASP A 28 5.96 2.07 -1.46
CA ASP A 28 5.94 1.52 -2.80
C ASP A 28 7.34 1.44 -3.38
N ALA A 29 7.63 0.36 -4.05
CA ALA A 29 8.93 0.14 -4.67
C ALA A 29 8.77 -0.29 -6.13
N GLY A 30 8.13 0.56 -6.94
CA GLY A 30 8.11 0.37 -8.37
C GLY A 30 6.80 -0.14 -8.98
N ARG A 31 5.69 -0.08 -8.25
CA ARG A 31 4.39 -0.46 -8.82
C ARG A 31 3.62 0.77 -9.28
N SER A 32 2.74 0.60 -10.26
CA SER A 32 1.92 1.69 -10.72
C SER A 32 0.81 1.99 -9.71
N CYS A 33 0.31 3.24 -9.75
CA CYS A 33 -0.77 3.68 -8.89
C CYS A 33 -1.99 2.77 -9.01
N LYS A 34 -2.33 2.39 -10.21
CA LYS A 34 -3.51 1.58 -10.45
C LYS A 34 -3.39 0.19 -9.85
N GLN A 35 -2.20 -0.41 -9.97
CA GLN A 35 -1.96 -1.71 -9.37
C GLN A 35 -2.08 -1.65 -7.86
N ILE A 36 -1.58 -0.57 -7.27
CA ILE A 36 -1.63 -0.39 -5.82
C ILE A 36 -3.06 -0.18 -5.35
N GLU A 37 -3.83 0.64 -6.05
CA GLU A 37 -5.24 0.83 -5.70
C GLU A 37 -6.01 -0.48 -5.74
N ASN A 38 -5.79 -1.28 -6.78
CA ASN A 38 -6.47 -2.57 -6.88
C ASN A 38 -6.08 -3.50 -5.75
N ALA A 39 -4.80 -3.50 -5.37
CA ALA A 39 -4.35 -4.35 -4.27
C ALA A 39 -4.94 -3.89 -2.94
N LEU A 40 -5.05 -2.59 -2.72
CA LEU A 40 -5.68 -2.06 -1.51
C LEU A 40 -7.13 -2.49 -1.43
N LEU A 41 -7.88 -2.35 -2.52
CA LEU A 41 -9.27 -2.75 -2.55
C LEU A 41 -9.44 -4.25 -2.34
N THR A 42 -8.56 -5.05 -2.91
CA THR A 42 -8.59 -6.49 -2.73
C THR A 42 -8.41 -6.86 -1.25
N ASN A 43 -7.64 -6.05 -0.51
CA ASN A 43 -7.42 -6.27 0.91
C ASN A 43 -8.40 -5.50 1.79
N SER A 44 -9.48 -4.99 1.20
CA SER A 44 -10.52 -4.23 1.93
C SER A 44 -9.99 -2.95 2.56
N ILE A 45 -9.01 -2.32 1.91
CA ILE A 45 -8.43 -1.06 2.37
C ILE A 45 -8.90 0.05 1.43
N ASP A 46 -9.49 1.09 2.00
CA ASP A 46 -9.93 2.25 1.21
C ASP A 46 -8.71 3.09 0.83
N PRO A 47 -8.43 3.28 -0.47
CA PRO A 47 -7.27 4.10 -0.87
C PRO A 47 -7.33 5.53 -0.36
N ARG A 48 -8.50 6.03 -0.02
CA ARG A 48 -8.65 7.40 0.45
C ARG A 48 -8.08 7.65 1.84
N ILE A 49 -7.80 6.60 2.60
CA ILE A 49 -7.21 6.75 3.93
C ILE A 49 -5.69 6.93 3.86
N ILE A 50 -5.10 6.76 2.69
CA ILE A 50 -3.65 6.87 2.54
C ILE A 50 -3.26 8.34 2.65
N GLY A 51 -2.54 8.69 3.71
CA GLY A 51 -2.11 10.05 3.94
C GLY A 51 -0.73 10.39 3.40
N ALA A 52 0.07 9.38 3.10
CA ALA A 52 1.41 9.59 2.57
C ALA A 52 1.85 8.38 1.76
N VAL A 53 2.68 8.63 0.75
CA VAL A 53 3.24 7.57 -0.08
C VAL A 53 4.74 7.75 -0.09
N PHE A 54 5.47 6.72 0.29
CA PHE A 54 6.93 6.71 0.23
C PHE A 54 7.36 5.81 -0.91
N ILE A 55 8.10 6.36 -1.83
CA ILE A 55 8.58 5.61 -3.00
C ILE A 55 10.06 5.30 -2.77
N THR A 56 10.37 4.01 -2.83
CA THR A 56 11.74 3.54 -2.64
C THR A 56 12.16 2.73 -3.85
N HIS A 57 13.07 3.24 -4.62
CA HIS A 57 13.61 2.48 -5.76
C HIS A 57 14.96 3.00 -6.19
#